data_0373917e6d91d3879ed6ba6ea6b6f740
#
_entry.id   0373917e6d91d3879ed6ba6ea6b6f740
#
_cell.length_a   1.000
_cell.length_b   1.000
_cell.length_c   1.000
_cell.angle_alpha   90.00
_cell.angle_beta   90.00
_cell.angle_gamma   90.00
#
_symmetry.space_group_name_H-M   'P 1'
#
loop_
_entity.id
_entity.type
_entity.pdbx_description
1 polymer ?
#
loop_
_entity_poly.entity_id
_entity_poly.type
_entity_poly.pdbx_seq_one_letter_code
_entity_poly.pdbx_strand_id
1 'polypeptide(L)'
;MLYSKIMVPYDGSEHAKHALEYAKGLAAISDAKIAIVHVVPSGVMGVDQIGTEGSLDGVPLGMLNYEQYEGVVRAALDQAKEKVTENLAGLVEDIANIVTIDVVAGTAPAEALARYADKNGCDLIVMGRRGLGAIRGMLGSVSFGLLRSTDVPVLTVK
;
A
#
# COMPACT_ATOMS: atom_id res chain seq x y z
N MET A 1 13.03 -2.90 22.94
CA MET A 1 12.10 -3.03 21.79
C MET A 1 12.87 -3.57 20.60
N LEU A 2 12.35 -4.59 19.93
CA LEU A 2 12.98 -5.11 18.72
C LEU A 2 12.61 -4.25 17.50
N TYR A 3 11.33 -3.88 17.40
CA TYR A 3 10.79 -2.97 16.38
C TYR A 3 9.85 -1.97 17.04
N SER A 4 9.72 -0.78 16.46
CA SER A 4 8.83 0.29 16.93
C SER A 4 7.68 0.58 15.95
N LYS A 5 7.92 0.40 14.64
CA LYS A 5 6.89 0.58 13.62
C LYS A 5 7.08 -0.35 12.44
N ILE A 6 6.12 -1.25 12.26
CA ILE A 6 6.11 -2.26 11.21
C ILE A 6 5.21 -1.79 10.06
N MET A 7 5.75 -1.72 8.84
CA MET A 7 4.94 -1.49 7.65
C MET A 7 4.47 -2.82 7.05
N VAL A 8 3.19 -2.89 6.68
CA VAL A 8 2.59 -4.01 5.95
C VAL A 8 2.02 -3.52 4.63
N PRO A 9 2.73 -3.71 3.51
CA PRO A 9 2.16 -3.52 2.18
C PRO A 9 0.96 -4.44 1.96
N TYR A 10 -0.19 -3.87 1.56
CA TYR A 10 -1.44 -4.61 1.46
C TYR A 10 -2.12 -4.40 0.12
N ASP A 11 -2.38 -5.49 -0.59
CA ASP A 11 -3.05 -5.51 -1.89
C ASP A 11 -4.33 -6.37 -1.91
N GLY A 12 -4.77 -6.87 -0.74
CA GLY A 12 -5.93 -7.73 -0.60
C GLY A 12 -5.67 -9.21 -0.90
N SER A 13 -4.45 -9.59 -1.31
CA SER A 13 -4.09 -10.99 -1.55
C SER A 13 -4.02 -11.80 -0.27
N GLU A 14 -4.14 -13.13 -0.37
CA GLU A 14 -3.95 -14.04 0.77
C GLU A 14 -2.53 -13.94 1.35
N HIS A 15 -1.53 -13.70 0.52
CA HIS A 15 -0.16 -13.47 0.97
C HIS A 15 -0.03 -12.17 1.80
N ALA A 16 -0.77 -11.11 1.44
CA ALA A 16 -0.79 -9.88 2.21
C ALA A 16 -1.52 -10.06 3.55
N LYS A 17 -2.59 -10.86 3.59
CA LYS A 17 -3.27 -11.22 4.85
C LYS A 17 -2.36 -12.03 5.76
N HIS A 18 -1.65 -13.03 5.24
CA HIS A 18 -0.66 -13.79 6.00
C HIS A 18 0.45 -12.87 6.54
N ALA A 19 0.95 -11.95 5.73
CA ALA A 19 1.95 -10.97 6.17
C ALA A 19 1.43 -10.12 7.35
N LEU A 20 0.16 -9.70 7.31
CA LEU A 20 -0.46 -8.97 8.40
C LEU A 20 -0.51 -9.80 9.70
N GLU A 21 -0.86 -11.08 9.62
CA GLU A 21 -0.87 -11.97 10.81
C GLU A 21 0.55 -12.12 11.41
N TYR A 22 1.58 -12.27 10.58
CA TYR A 22 2.97 -12.26 11.06
C TYR A 22 3.34 -10.92 11.71
N ALA A 23 2.94 -9.80 11.10
CA ALA A 23 3.20 -8.47 11.66
C ALA A 23 2.51 -8.26 13.01
N LYS A 24 1.28 -8.75 13.19
CA LYS A 24 0.58 -8.75 14.48
C LYS A 24 1.36 -9.47 15.57
N GLY A 25 1.84 -10.69 15.26
CA GLY A 25 2.66 -11.47 16.20
C GLY A 25 3.94 -10.73 16.60
N LEU A 26 4.63 -10.14 15.63
CA LEU A 26 5.84 -9.35 15.87
C LEU A 26 5.54 -8.06 16.66
N ALA A 27 4.45 -7.38 16.34
CA ALA A 27 4.03 -6.18 17.06
C ALA A 27 3.70 -6.47 18.52
N ALA A 28 3.03 -7.58 18.79
CA ALA A 28 2.70 -8.00 20.17
C ALA A 28 3.96 -8.26 21.04
N ILE A 29 5.03 -8.81 20.43
CA ILE A 29 6.29 -9.07 21.16
C ILE A 29 7.12 -7.79 21.31
N SER A 30 7.04 -6.87 20.34
CA SER A 30 7.89 -5.68 20.27
C SER A 30 7.22 -4.43 20.83
N ASP A 31 5.93 -4.45 21.15
CA ASP A 31 5.10 -3.28 21.45
C ASP A 31 5.13 -2.24 20.29
N ALA A 32 5.15 -2.77 19.06
CA ALA A 32 5.28 -1.96 17.86
C ALA A 32 3.91 -1.50 17.33
N LYS A 33 3.89 -0.38 16.63
CA LYS A 33 2.75 0.05 15.81
C LYS A 33 2.80 -0.61 14.44
N ILE A 34 1.63 -0.76 13.81
CA ILE A 34 1.51 -1.31 12.46
C ILE A 34 0.97 -0.24 11.52
N ALA A 35 1.64 -0.03 10.40
CA ALA A 35 1.15 0.79 9.30
C ALA A 35 0.81 -0.12 8.10
N ILE A 36 -0.48 -0.31 7.82
CA ILE A 36 -0.95 -1.01 6.63
C ILE A 36 -0.98 -0.01 5.48
N VAL A 37 -0.27 -0.30 4.39
CA VAL A 37 -0.09 0.64 3.29
C VAL A 37 -0.53 0.00 1.98
N HIS A 38 -1.51 0.62 1.34
CA HIS A 38 -1.95 0.27 -0.01
C HIS A 38 -1.43 1.30 -1.01
N VAL A 39 -0.91 0.84 -2.15
CA VAL A 39 -0.46 1.70 -3.24
C VAL A 39 -1.49 1.67 -4.36
N VAL A 40 -2.00 2.83 -4.73
CA VAL A 40 -2.77 3.01 -5.96
C VAL A 40 -1.81 3.42 -7.06
N PRO A 41 -1.61 2.59 -8.09
CA PRO A 41 -0.77 2.98 -9.23
C PRO A 41 -1.35 4.21 -9.91
N SER A 42 -0.56 5.25 -10.11
CA SER A 42 -1.03 6.51 -10.71
C SER A 42 -1.56 6.34 -12.15
N GLY A 43 -1.07 5.34 -12.88
CA GLY A 43 -1.63 4.96 -14.18
C GLY A 43 -3.07 4.42 -14.12
N VAL A 44 -3.49 3.85 -12.99
CA VAL A 44 -4.87 3.38 -12.78
C VAL A 44 -5.82 4.54 -12.42
N MET A 45 -5.27 5.67 -11.97
CA MET A 45 -6.05 6.89 -11.71
C MET A 45 -6.49 7.62 -12.99
N GLY A 46 -6.26 7.04 -14.16
CA GLY A 46 -6.64 7.64 -15.44
C GLY A 46 -5.75 8.80 -15.88
N VAL A 47 -4.68 9.07 -15.14
CA VAL A 47 -3.80 10.22 -15.42
C VAL A 47 -2.86 9.97 -16.59
N ASP A 48 -2.37 8.74 -16.74
CA ASP A 48 -1.50 8.36 -17.87
C ASP A 48 -2.30 7.90 -19.11
N GLN A 49 -3.60 7.66 -18.95
CA GLN A 49 -4.53 7.35 -20.07
C GLN A 49 -5.36 8.57 -20.49
N ILE A 50 -4.90 9.77 -20.20
CA ILE A 50 -5.49 11.04 -20.66
C ILE A 50 -5.25 11.26 -22.16
N GLY A 51 -5.33 10.22 -22.91
CA GLY A 51 -5.57 10.29 -24.34
C GLY A 51 -7.01 9.88 -24.60
N THR A 52 -7.95 10.80 -24.54
CA THR A 52 -9.22 10.82 -25.30
C THR A 52 -10.50 10.22 -24.72
N GLU A 53 -10.53 9.35 -23.69
CA GLU A 53 -11.80 8.70 -23.33
C GLU A 53 -12.31 8.93 -21.89
N GLY A 54 -11.59 9.64 -21.04
CA GLY A 54 -12.02 9.96 -19.66
C GLY A 54 -12.53 11.40 -19.57
N SER A 55 -13.74 11.58 -19.07
CA SER A 55 -14.26 12.91 -18.72
C SER A 55 -14.83 12.91 -17.30
N LEU A 56 -14.60 14.00 -16.57
CA LEU A 56 -15.27 14.30 -15.31
C LEU A 56 -16.28 15.41 -15.57
N ASP A 57 -17.55 15.16 -15.30
CA ASP A 57 -18.64 16.12 -15.55
C ASP A 57 -18.64 16.71 -16.97
N GLY A 58 -18.24 15.91 -17.97
CA GLY A 58 -18.18 16.32 -19.36
C GLY A 58 -16.93 17.11 -19.78
N VAL A 59 -15.96 17.30 -18.86
CA VAL A 59 -14.66 17.91 -19.17
C VAL A 59 -13.61 16.82 -19.35
N PRO A 60 -12.90 16.75 -20.50
CA PRO A 60 -11.82 15.81 -20.68
C PRO A 60 -10.75 15.97 -19.61
N LEU A 61 -10.28 14.85 -19.02
CA LEU A 61 -9.29 14.88 -17.92
C LEU A 61 -8.02 15.67 -18.28
N GLY A 62 -7.58 15.66 -19.53
CA GLY A 62 -6.45 16.45 -20.01
C GLY A 62 -6.68 17.98 -20.07
N MET A 63 -7.90 18.45 -19.82
CA MET A 63 -8.25 19.87 -19.71
C MET A 63 -8.49 20.33 -18.27
N LEU A 64 -8.31 19.43 -17.27
CA LEU A 64 -8.44 19.79 -15.88
C LEU A 64 -7.33 20.75 -15.46
N ASN A 65 -7.68 21.77 -14.69
CA ASN A 65 -6.69 22.58 -14.00
C ASN A 65 -6.10 21.79 -12.81
N TYR A 66 -5.03 22.33 -12.21
CA TYR A 66 -4.31 21.67 -11.11
C TYR A 66 -5.22 21.32 -9.90
N GLU A 67 -6.12 22.21 -9.51
CA GLU A 67 -7.06 21.97 -8.39
C GLU A 67 -8.07 20.87 -8.70
N GLN A 68 -8.60 20.84 -9.91
CA GLN A 68 -9.51 19.80 -10.37
C GLN A 68 -8.79 18.44 -10.41
N TYR A 69 -7.56 18.41 -10.89
CA TYR A 69 -6.71 17.22 -10.89
C TYR A 69 -6.43 16.69 -9.48
N GLU A 70 -6.02 17.56 -8.55
CA GLU A 70 -5.83 17.17 -7.14
C GLU A 70 -7.12 16.64 -6.52
N GLY A 71 -8.27 17.22 -6.86
CA GLY A 71 -9.58 16.75 -6.40
C GLY A 71 -9.87 15.31 -6.87
N VAL A 72 -9.59 14.99 -8.13
CA VAL A 72 -9.76 13.63 -8.68
C VAL A 72 -8.83 12.64 -8.00
N VAL A 73 -7.56 12.99 -7.83
CA VAL A 73 -6.58 12.13 -7.13
C VAL A 73 -7.02 11.87 -5.70
N ARG A 74 -7.43 12.91 -4.99
CA ARG A 74 -7.90 12.78 -3.60
C ARG A 74 -9.11 11.86 -3.50
N ALA A 75 -10.12 12.06 -4.36
CA ALA A 75 -11.30 11.21 -4.39
C ALA A 75 -10.97 9.74 -4.68
N ALA A 76 -10.02 9.48 -5.60
CA ALA A 76 -9.56 8.13 -5.89
C ALA A 76 -8.83 7.48 -4.70
N LEU A 77 -8.01 8.24 -3.98
CA LEU A 77 -7.33 7.76 -2.77
C LEU A 77 -8.32 7.47 -1.64
N ASP A 78 -9.31 8.35 -1.43
CA ASP A 78 -10.35 8.16 -0.42
C ASP A 78 -11.19 6.91 -0.71
N GLN A 79 -11.59 6.71 -1.97
CA GLN A 79 -12.30 5.51 -2.39
C GLN A 79 -11.46 4.23 -2.21
N ALA A 80 -10.18 4.29 -2.53
CA ALA A 80 -9.27 3.16 -2.31
C ALA A 80 -9.10 2.86 -0.82
N LYS A 81 -9.01 3.90 0.03
CA LYS A 81 -8.93 3.75 1.48
C LYS A 81 -10.17 3.11 2.06
N GLU A 82 -11.36 3.50 1.61
CA GLU A 82 -12.62 2.88 2.02
C GLU A 82 -12.64 1.39 1.68
N LYS A 83 -12.32 1.02 0.44
CA LYS A 83 -12.24 -0.38 0.01
C LYS A 83 -11.22 -1.21 0.80
N VAL A 84 -10.05 -0.66 1.07
CA VAL A 84 -9.01 -1.34 1.87
C VAL A 84 -9.49 -1.53 3.30
N THR A 85 -10.12 -0.52 3.89
CA THR A 85 -10.68 -0.59 5.24
C THR A 85 -11.77 -1.65 5.34
N GLU A 86 -12.68 -1.73 4.36
CA GLU A 86 -13.69 -2.79 4.28
C GLU A 86 -13.06 -4.19 4.18
N ASN A 87 -12.03 -4.34 3.34
CA ASN A 87 -11.31 -5.62 3.20
C ASN A 87 -10.56 -6.05 4.48
N LEU A 88 -10.19 -5.10 5.31
CA LEU A 88 -9.50 -5.34 6.59
C LEU A 88 -10.47 -5.53 7.76
N ALA A 89 -11.78 -5.30 7.55
CA ALA A 89 -12.79 -5.54 8.57
C ALA A 89 -12.71 -6.99 9.08
N GLY A 90 -12.72 -7.17 10.41
CA GLY A 90 -12.50 -8.46 11.05
C GLY A 90 -11.03 -8.90 11.16
N LEU A 91 -10.11 -8.28 10.42
CA LEU A 91 -8.69 -8.62 10.46
C LEU A 91 -7.87 -7.74 11.42
N VAL A 92 -8.33 -6.54 11.73
CA VAL A 92 -7.57 -5.54 12.50
C VAL A 92 -8.26 -5.06 13.77
N GLU A 93 -9.42 -5.58 14.10
CA GLU A 93 -10.21 -5.17 15.27
C GLU A 93 -9.48 -5.39 16.59
N ASP A 94 -8.73 -6.48 16.68
CA ASP A 94 -7.91 -6.85 17.85
C ASP A 94 -6.69 -5.93 18.04
N ILE A 95 -6.29 -5.20 17.00
CA ILE A 95 -5.14 -4.28 17.00
C ILE A 95 -5.51 -2.83 16.64
N ALA A 96 -6.78 -2.47 16.72
CA ALA A 96 -7.28 -1.16 16.29
C ALA A 96 -6.55 0.03 16.95
N ASN A 97 -6.03 -0.15 18.16
CA ASN A 97 -5.30 0.88 18.91
C ASN A 97 -3.84 1.09 18.47
N ILE A 98 -3.28 0.15 17.69
CA ILE A 98 -1.88 0.20 17.23
C ILE A 98 -1.75 0.22 15.70
N VAL A 99 -2.86 0.13 14.96
CA VAL A 99 -2.86 0.07 13.51
C VAL A 99 -3.24 1.41 12.88
N THR A 100 -2.57 1.75 11.79
CA THR A 100 -2.98 2.80 10.85
C THR A 100 -3.17 2.21 9.47
N ILE A 101 -4.13 2.74 8.69
CA ILE A 101 -4.38 2.33 7.31
C ILE A 101 -4.15 3.55 6.42
N ASP A 102 -3.16 3.45 5.56
CA ASP A 102 -2.77 4.53 4.65
C ASP A 102 -2.82 4.07 3.20
N VAL A 103 -3.21 5.00 2.33
CA VAL A 103 -3.22 4.80 0.88
C VAL A 103 -2.34 5.87 0.24
N VAL A 104 -1.43 5.44 -0.61
CA VAL A 104 -0.51 6.32 -1.32
C VAL A 104 -0.59 6.10 -2.82
N ALA A 105 -0.38 7.16 -3.60
CA ALA A 105 -0.27 7.08 -5.04
C ALA A 105 1.18 6.93 -5.48
N GLY A 106 1.42 6.18 -6.55
CA GLY A 106 2.75 6.07 -7.13
C GLY A 106 2.76 5.35 -8.48
N THR A 107 3.64 5.77 -9.38
CA THR A 107 3.87 5.10 -10.67
C THR A 107 4.59 3.76 -10.49
N ALA A 108 5.47 3.68 -9.49
CA ALA A 108 6.22 2.49 -9.11
C ALA A 108 5.88 2.11 -7.67
N PRO A 109 5.05 1.07 -7.44
CA PRO A 109 4.60 0.69 -6.09
C PRO A 109 5.73 0.41 -5.11
N ALA A 110 6.79 -0.27 -5.54
CA ALA A 110 7.94 -0.56 -4.68
C ALA A 110 8.63 0.71 -4.16
N GLU A 111 8.84 1.70 -5.04
CA GLU A 111 9.45 2.99 -4.65
C GLU A 111 8.51 3.82 -3.76
N ALA A 112 7.21 3.79 -4.02
CA ALA A 112 6.23 4.47 -3.18
C ALA A 112 6.23 3.91 -1.75
N LEU A 113 6.31 2.59 -1.61
CA LEU A 113 6.42 1.90 -0.32
C LEU A 113 7.74 2.20 0.39
N ALA A 114 8.86 2.17 -0.32
CA ALA A 114 10.16 2.51 0.24
C ALA A 114 10.17 3.95 0.81
N ARG A 115 9.71 4.93 0.02
CA ARG A 115 9.56 6.32 0.47
C ARG A 115 8.62 6.47 1.66
N TYR A 116 7.52 5.70 1.68
CA TYR A 116 6.60 5.72 2.82
C TYR A 116 7.29 5.21 4.08
N ALA A 117 8.01 4.09 3.99
CA ALA A 117 8.72 3.50 5.12
C ALA A 117 9.73 4.48 5.74
N ASP A 118 10.57 5.10 4.91
CA ASP A 118 11.56 6.09 5.35
C ASP A 118 10.89 7.32 5.99
N LYS A 119 9.92 7.92 5.30
CA LYS A 119 9.24 9.13 5.76
C LYS A 119 8.50 8.93 7.09
N ASN A 120 8.00 7.74 7.33
CA ASN A 120 7.18 7.43 8.50
C ASN A 120 7.97 6.69 9.60
N GLY A 121 9.28 6.51 9.45
CA GLY A 121 10.14 5.88 10.43
C GLY A 121 9.79 4.41 10.69
N CYS A 122 9.43 3.67 9.66
CA CYS A 122 9.23 2.24 9.76
C CYS A 122 10.59 1.54 9.86
N ASP A 123 10.72 0.62 10.79
CA ASP A 123 11.97 -0.12 11.07
C ASP A 123 11.89 -1.61 10.72
N LEU A 124 10.74 -2.05 10.23
CA LEU A 124 10.52 -3.35 9.60
C LEU A 124 9.44 -3.25 8.54
N ILE A 125 9.61 -3.99 7.45
CA ILE A 125 8.56 -4.22 6.45
C ILE A 125 8.23 -5.71 6.45
N VAL A 126 6.94 -6.05 6.64
CA VAL A 126 6.45 -7.43 6.54
C VAL A 126 5.48 -7.50 5.37
N MET A 127 5.81 -8.28 4.36
CA MET A 127 5.03 -8.32 3.14
C MET A 127 4.83 -9.73 2.60
N GLY A 128 3.76 -9.93 1.85
CA GLY A 128 3.56 -11.16 1.10
C GLY A 128 4.66 -11.34 0.06
N ARG A 129 5.15 -12.56 -0.07
CA ARG A 129 6.13 -12.90 -1.13
C ARG A 129 5.59 -12.62 -2.53
N ARG A 130 4.26 -12.61 -2.69
CA ARG A 130 3.53 -12.37 -3.94
C ARG A 130 2.32 -11.49 -3.70
N GLY A 131 1.80 -10.90 -4.77
CA GLY A 131 0.52 -10.22 -4.81
C GLY A 131 -0.49 -10.96 -5.70
N LEU A 132 -1.52 -10.26 -6.15
CA LEU A 132 -2.68 -10.79 -6.89
C LEU A 132 -2.35 -11.46 -8.23
N GLY A 133 -1.26 -11.11 -8.90
CA GLY A 133 -0.94 -11.56 -10.27
C GLY A 133 0.30 -12.47 -10.41
N ALA A 134 0.81 -13.04 -9.33
CA ALA A 134 2.11 -13.70 -9.37
C ALA A 134 2.09 -15.16 -9.88
N ILE A 135 3.01 -15.47 -10.77
CA ILE A 135 3.25 -16.84 -11.26
C ILE A 135 3.85 -17.70 -10.14
N ARG A 136 3.42 -18.97 -10.06
CA ARG A 136 3.91 -19.94 -9.06
C ARG A 136 5.45 -20.06 -9.12
N GLY A 137 6.09 -19.94 -7.95
CA GLY A 137 7.55 -20.14 -7.81
C GLY A 137 8.38 -18.86 -7.84
N MET A 138 7.85 -17.73 -8.33
CA MET A 138 8.59 -16.47 -8.45
C MET A 138 8.26 -15.48 -7.32
N LEU A 139 9.20 -14.62 -6.99
CA LEU A 139 8.97 -13.46 -6.14
C LEU A 139 8.14 -12.43 -6.91
N GLY A 140 7.16 -11.79 -6.26
CA GLY A 140 6.34 -10.75 -6.88
C GLY A 140 7.17 -9.52 -7.26
N SER A 141 6.75 -8.80 -8.30
CA SER A 141 7.46 -7.60 -8.80
C SER A 141 7.63 -6.52 -7.73
N VAL A 142 6.60 -6.29 -6.93
CA VAL A 142 6.65 -5.31 -5.84
C VAL A 142 7.61 -5.77 -4.74
N SER A 143 7.55 -7.05 -4.34
CA SER A 143 8.44 -7.62 -3.33
C SER A 143 9.90 -7.55 -3.77
N PHE A 144 10.18 -7.92 -5.02
CA PHE A 144 11.52 -7.83 -5.60
C PHE A 144 12.01 -6.38 -5.69
N GLY A 145 11.15 -5.48 -6.17
CA GLY A 145 11.47 -4.06 -6.28
C GLY A 145 11.76 -3.43 -4.90
N LEU A 146 10.94 -3.74 -3.90
CA LEU A 146 11.10 -3.19 -2.55
C LEU A 146 12.40 -3.64 -1.89
N LEU A 147 12.77 -4.93 -2.02
CA LEU A 147 14.07 -5.45 -1.53
C LEU A 147 15.29 -4.72 -2.10
N ARG A 148 15.15 -4.10 -3.27
CA ARG A 148 16.22 -3.33 -3.92
C ARG A 148 16.16 -1.84 -3.62
N SER A 149 15.04 -1.33 -3.16
CA SER A 149 14.77 0.12 -3.05
C SER A 149 14.74 0.63 -1.61
N THR A 150 14.88 -0.24 -0.61
CA THR A 150 14.84 0.15 0.79
C THR A 150 16.02 -0.41 1.57
N ASP A 151 16.51 0.37 2.53
CA ASP A 151 17.46 -0.08 3.55
C ASP A 151 16.78 -0.65 4.80
N VAL A 152 15.46 -0.51 4.90
CA VAL A 152 14.67 -1.08 5.99
C VAL A 152 14.63 -2.61 5.85
N PRO A 153 14.85 -3.39 6.93
CA PRO A 153 14.70 -4.83 6.92
C PRO A 153 13.35 -5.28 6.36
N VAL A 154 13.35 -6.29 5.49
CA VAL A 154 12.15 -6.83 4.84
C VAL A 154 11.96 -8.30 5.16
N LEU A 155 10.85 -8.64 5.77
CA LEU A 155 10.39 -10.01 5.98
C LEU A 155 9.36 -10.37 4.89
N THR A 156 9.66 -11.37 4.09
CA THR A 156 8.72 -11.90 3.09
C THR A 156 8.02 -13.15 3.58
N VAL A 157 6.69 -13.17 3.50
CA VAL A 157 5.82 -14.25 4.00
C VAL A 157 5.21 -15.01 2.80
N LYS A 158 5.09 -16.35 2.94
CA LYS A 158 4.42 -17.19 1.94
C LYS A 158 2.92 -17.17 2.12
#